data_f423dc01a6be78a70927a4c2445dfe3b
#
_entry.id   f423dc01a6be78a70927a4c2445dfe3b
#
_cell.length_a   1.000
_cell.length_b   1.000
_cell.length_c   1.000
_cell.angle_alpha   90.00
_cell.angle_beta   90.00
_cell.angle_gamma   90.00
#
_symmetry.space_group_name_H-M   'P 1'
#
loop_
_entity.id
_entity.type
_entity.pdbx_description
1 polymer ?
#
loop_
_entity_poly.entity_id
_entity_poly.type
_entity_poly.pdbx_seq_one_letter_code
_entity_poly.pdbx_strand_id
1 'polypeptide(L)'
;MEEGSDLITGAPGFIGSILAKKLSDSSPILLSRKATISENTSYLEYDMQDSLDSVIEPKIKINNVFHLAHDYSNKIINGKNINISGLEDIVKFCRARGAKLIYTSSFMAISAKTIYGKTKLECEEIVKSYENSIIIRPSVVIDSEGGVFGTLNKLFKYSPIFPIPGTGDYPMYFVDVHNLVKFIIKCKTIDSKEIIHAYDDGPIKFTELLDINNKPTIHLPINLLKKILLLPKLLRINLKSLSIDGLDTLLTMPVIDYEHKNYTDY
;
A
#
# COMPACT_ATOMS: atom_id res chain seq x y z
N MET A 1 -20.60 21.91 17.23
CA MET A 1 -20.17 21.62 15.83
C MET A 1 -20.18 20.11 15.71
N GLU A 2 -20.91 19.54 14.77
CA GLU A 2 -20.85 18.09 14.55
C GLU A 2 -19.42 17.68 14.19
N GLU A 3 -18.88 16.74 14.95
CA GLU A 3 -17.57 16.18 14.72
C GLU A 3 -17.64 15.33 13.43
N GLY A 4 -16.86 15.71 12.40
CA GLY A 4 -16.93 15.00 11.12
C GLY A 4 -16.19 13.67 11.19
N SER A 5 -16.60 12.71 10.37
CA SER A 5 -16.07 11.34 10.34
C SER A 5 -14.80 11.25 9.48
N ASP A 6 -13.97 10.26 9.81
CA ASP A 6 -12.89 9.76 8.96
C ASP A 6 -13.43 8.67 8.02
N LEU A 7 -12.95 8.62 6.78
CA LEU A 7 -13.34 7.62 5.79
C LEU A 7 -12.11 6.84 5.34
N ILE A 8 -12.18 5.51 5.31
CA ILE A 8 -11.07 4.63 4.96
C ILE A 8 -11.45 3.74 3.78
N THR A 9 -10.82 3.93 2.62
CA THR A 9 -10.91 2.98 1.50
C THR A 9 -9.84 1.92 1.64
N GLY A 10 -10.14 0.68 1.22
CA GLY A 10 -9.20 -0.42 1.41
C GLY A 10 -9.08 -0.87 2.88
N ALA A 11 -10.08 -0.57 3.69
CA ALA A 11 -10.10 -0.87 5.12
C ALA A 11 -9.85 -2.34 5.48
N PRO A 12 -10.31 -3.37 4.72
CA PRO A 12 -9.96 -4.77 5.02
C PRO A 12 -8.55 -5.18 4.58
N GLY A 13 -7.78 -4.28 3.94
CA GLY A 13 -6.39 -4.53 3.55
C GLY A 13 -5.42 -4.57 4.74
N PHE A 14 -4.17 -4.97 4.49
CA PHE A 14 -3.15 -5.13 5.52
C PHE A 14 -2.94 -3.85 6.36
N ILE A 15 -2.67 -2.72 5.72
CA ILE A 15 -2.51 -1.42 6.42
C ILE A 15 -3.87 -0.92 6.91
N GLY A 16 -4.92 -1.05 6.08
CA GLY A 16 -6.26 -0.52 6.36
C GLY A 16 -6.91 -1.11 7.60
N SER A 17 -6.75 -2.41 7.83
CA SER A 17 -7.32 -3.08 9.02
C SER A 17 -6.68 -2.62 10.32
N ILE A 18 -5.37 -2.34 10.32
CA ILE A 18 -4.65 -1.81 11.49
C ILE A 18 -5.05 -0.35 11.71
N LEU A 19 -5.17 0.45 10.62
CA LEU A 19 -5.64 1.83 10.71
C LEU A 19 -7.07 1.90 11.25
N ALA A 20 -7.99 1.08 10.72
CA ALA A 20 -9.37 1.02 11.18
C ALA A 20 -9.45 0.67 12.68
N LYS A 21 -8.65 -0.31 13.14
CA LYS A 21 -8.55 -0.67 14.56
C LYS A 21 -8.01 0.47 15.42
N LYS A 22 -7.03 1.22 14.93
CA LYS A 22 -6.44 2.37 15.66
C LYS A 22 -7.38 3.57 15.76
N LEU A 23 -8.30 3.72 14.79
CA LEU A 23 -9.29 4.78 14.74
C LEU A 23 -10.67 4.35 15.27
N SER A 24 -10.81 3.15 15.86
CA SER A 24 -12.10 2.60 16.28
C SER A 24 -12.89 3.53 17.20
N ASP A 25 -12.22 4.25 18.10
CA ASP A 25 -12.86 5.17 19.06
C ASP A 25 -13.52 6.37 18.37
N SER A 26 -13.07 6.76 17.18
CA SER A 26 -13.67 7.81 16.36
C SER A 26 -14.73 7.29 15.38
N SER A 27 -15.05 6.01 15.41
CA SER A 27 -16.07 5.36 14.56
C SER A 27 -15.92 5.71 13.08
N PRO A 28 -14.79 5.40 12.43
CA PRO A 28 -14.55 5.75 11.04
C PRO A 28 -15.50 4.98 10.10
N ILE A 29 -15.81 5.58 8.96
CA ILE A 29 -16.54 4.93 7.87
C ILE A 29 -15.56 4.03 7.10
N LEU A 30 -15.81 2.73 7.13
CA LEU A 30 -14.95 1.72 6.51
C LEU A 30 -15.53 1.26 5.18
N LEU A 31 -14.75 1.37 4.10
CA LEU A 31 -15.16 0.98 2.76
C LEU A 31 -14.47 -0.30 2.29
N SER A 32 -15.25 -1.20 1.71
CA SER A 32 -14.82 -2.48 1.16
C SER A 32 -15.61 -2.84 -0.08
N ARG A 33 -15.00 -3.61 -1.02
CA ARG A 33 -15.71 -4.16 -2.20
C ARG A 33 -16.83 -5.14 -1.86
N LYS A 34 -16.95 -5.57 -0.62
CA LYS A 34 -18.04 -6.41 -0.11
C LYS A 34 -18.51 -5.84 1.20
N ALA A 35 -19.79 -5.57 1.28
CA ALA A 35 -20.42 -5.27 2.56
C ALA A 35 -20.20 -6.45 3.52
N THR A 36 -19.77 -6.16 4.73
CA THR A 36 -19.61 -7.17 5.78
C THR A 36 -19.99 -6.52 7.09
N ILE A 37 -20.88 -7.15 7.83
CA ILE A 37 -21.26 -6.76 9.17
C ILE A 37 -20.80 -7.87 10.10
N SER A 38 -19.94 -7.56 11.04
CA SER A 38 -19.55 -8.43 12.15
C SER A 38 -19.88 -7.74 13.47
N GLU A 39 -19.82 -8.46 14.58
CA GLU A 39 -20.14 -7.91 15.91
C GLU A 39 -19.38 -6.60 16.24
N ASN A 40 -18.17 -6.43 15.66
CA ASN A 40 -17.28 -5.31 16.00
C ASN A 40 -16.88 -4.45 14.79
N THR A 41 -17.34 -4.76 13.57
CA THR A 41 -16.89 -4.02 12.37
C THR A 41 -17.97 -4.06 11.28
N SER A 42 -18.31 -2.90 10.76
CA SER A 42 -19.22 -2.74 9.63
C SER A 42 -18.49 -2.09 8.47
N TYR A 43 -18.55 -2.71 7.29
CA TYR A 43 -18.01 -2.18 6.05
C TYR A 43 -19.17 -1.81 5.12
N LEU A 44 -19.14 -0.57 4.61
CA LEU A 44 -19.99 -0.17 3.50
C LEU A 44 -19.41 -0.69 2.19
N GLU A 45 -20.29 -1.15 1.29
CA GLU A 45 -19.85 -1.60 -0.03
C GLU A 45 -19.46 -0.43 -0.90
N TYR A 46 -18.26 -0.49 -1.46
CA TYR A 46 -17.71 0.49 -2.39
C TYR A 46 -16.67 -0.16 -3.29
N ASP A 47 -16.84 0.00 -4.59
CA ASP A 47 -15.82 -0.31 -5.60
C ASP A 47 -15.33 1.00 -6.24
N MET A 48 -14.05 1.07 -6.62
CA MET A 48 -13.46 2.27 -7.24
C MET A 48 -14.03 2.64 -8.62
N GLN A 49 -14.94 1.83 -9.17
CA GLN A 49 -15.73 2.17 -10.36
C GLN A 49 -17.01 2.95 -10.02
N ASP A 50 -17.39 2.99 -8.75
CA ASP A 50 -18.57 3.69 -8.28
C ASP A 50 -18.19 5.10 -7.81
N SER A 51 -19.17 6.00 -7.73
CA SER A 51 -18.93 7.32 -7.12
C SER A 51 -19.08 7.25 -5.61
N LEU A 52 -18.15 7.85 -4.86
CA LEU A 52 -18.25 7.98 -3.40
C LEU A 52 -19.51 8.75 -2.98
N ASP A 53 -19.98 9.71 -3.77
CA ASP A 53 -21.22 10.44 -3.49
C ASP A 53 -22.47 9.56 -3.58
N SER A 54 -22.40 8.39 -4.24
CA SER A 54 -23.50 7.42 -4.25
C SER A 54 -23.55 6.56 -2.99
N VAL A 55 -22.45 6.46 -2.24
CA VAL A 55 -22.29 5.61 -1.05
C VAL A 55 -22.39 6.43 0.24
N ILE A 56 -21.88 7.64 0.23
CA ILE A 56 -21.82 8.53 1.41
C ILE A 56 -22.90 9.59 1.32
N GLU A 57 -23.86 9.52 2.23
CA GLU A 57 -24.95 10.49 2.28
C GLU A 57 -24.44 11.96 2.35
N PRO A 58 -25.07 12.89 1.62
CA PRO A 58 -24.63 14.28 1.56
C PRO A 58 -24.54 15.00 2.93
N LYS A 59 -25.39 14.60 3.89
CA LYS A 59 -25.43 15.18 5.24
C LYS A 59 -24.24 14.75 6.13
N ILE A 60 -23.56 13.65 5.79
CA ILE A 60 -22.44 13.17 6.60
C ILE A 60 -21.22 14.04 6.32
N LYS A 61 -20.75 14.75 7.34
CA LYS A 61 -19.51 15.53 7.26
C LYS A 61 -18.30 14.59 7.29
N ILE A 62 -17.44 14.70 6.28
CA ILE A 62 -16.17 13.94 6.21
C ILE A 62 -15.03 14.93 6.44
N ASN A 63 -14.18 14.65 7.42
CA ASN A 63 -13.00 15.45 7.72
C ASN A 63 -11.78 14.95 6.96
N ASN A 64 -11.55 13.62 6.94
CA ASN A 64 -10.39 13.03 6.29
C ASN A 64 -10.80 11.79 5.48
N VAL A 65 -10.17 11.62 4.33
CA VAL A 65 -10.26 10.41 3.50
C VAL A 65 -8.89 9.76 3.46
N PHE A 66 -8.76 8.58 4.04
CA PHE A 66 -7.58 7.73 3.94
C PHE A 66 -7.74 6.79 2.76
N HIS A 67 -7.03 7.06 1.67
CA HIS A 67 -7.12 6.22 0.48
C HIS A 67 -5.97 5.21 0.44
N LEU A 68 -6.28 3.97 0.83
CA LEU A 68 -5.37 2.82 0.88
C LEU A 68 -5.73 1.75 -0.17
N ALA A 69 -6.90 1.88 -0.81
CA ALA A 69 -7.35 0.93 -1.81
C ALA A 69 -6.42 0.93 -3.03
N HIS A 70 -6.14 -0.26 -3.55
CA HIS A 70 -5.46 -0.46 -4.83
C HIS A 70 -5.91 -1.76 -5.47
N ASP A 71 -6.25 -1.72 -6.76
CA ASP A 71 -6.55 -2.92 -7.53
C ASP A 71 -5.30 -3.37 -8.30
N TYR A 72 -4.74 -4.51 -7.91
CA TYR A 72 -3.53 -5.09 -8.52
C TYR A 72 -3.81 -5.80 -9.85
N SER A 73 -5.09 -5.96 -10.23
CA SER A 73 -5.44 -6.56 -11.53
C SER A 73 -5.20 -5.63 -12.72
N ASN A 74 -4.94 -4.35 -12.46
CA ASN A 74 -4.80 -3.30 -13.46
C ASN A 74 -5.99 -3.22 -14.43
N LYS A 75 -7.20 -3.47 -13.90
CA LYS A 75 -8.44 -3.50 -14.67
C LYS A 75 -8.66 -2.16 -15.41
N ILE A 76 -8.95 -2.26 -16.69
CA ILE A 76 -9.31 -1.11 -17.52
C ILE A 76 -10.83 -1.06 -17.67
N ILE A 77 -11.43 0.07 -17.34
CA ILE A 77 -12.86 0.35 -17.48
C ILE A 77 -13.02 1.63 -18.27
N ASN A 78 -13.81 1.59 -19.34
CA ASN A 78 -14.00 2.75 -20.22
C ASN A 78 -12.67 3.37 -20.72
N GLY A 79 -11.68 2.52 -21.03
CA GLY A 79 -10.37 2.95 -21.52
C GLY A 79 -9.41 3.48 -20.45
N LYS A 80 -9.77 3.47 -19.17
CA LYS A 80 -8.96 3.99 -18.06
C LYS A 80 -8.71 2.94 -16.99
N ASN A 81 -7.53 3.00 -16.36
CA ASN A 81 -7.22 2.13 -15.23
C ASN A 81 -8.12 2.48 -14.03
N ILE A 82 -8.71 1.47 -13.39
CA ILE A 82 -9.65 1.64 -12.28
C ILE A 82 -9.04 2.41 -11.08
N ASN A 83 -7.74 2.24 -10.83
CA ASN A 83 -7.07 2.99 -9.75
C ASN A 83 -7.03 4.49 -10.05
N ILE A 84 -6.87 4.84 -11.34
CA ILE A 84 -6.81 6.23 -11.79
C ILE A 84 -8.21 6.85 -11.74
N SER A 85 -9.20 6.21 -12.38
CA SER A 85 -10.58 6.73 -12.40
C SER A 85 -11.20 6.82 -11.01
N GLY A 86 -10.97 5.81 -10.15
CA GLY A 86 -11.46 5.81 -8.77
C GLY A 86 -10.83 6.92 -7.94
N LEU A 87 -9.52 7.19 -8.13
CA LEU A 87 -8.87 8.28 -7.40
C LEU A 87 -9.33 9.67 -7.87
N GLU A 88 -9.63 9.84 -9.17
CA GLU A 88 -10.25 11.07 -9.66
C GLU A 88 -11.60 11.36 -8.99
N ASP A 89 -12.44 10.33 -8.82
CA ASP A 89 -13.71 10.46 -8.11
C ASP A 89 -13.48 10.81 -6.63
N ILE A 90 -12.51 10.18 -5.97
CA ILE A 90 -12.15 10.48 -4.58
C ILE A 90 -11.66 11.93 -4.43
N VAL A 91 -10.82 12.42 -5.33
CA VAL A 91 -10.35 13.82 -5.32
C VAL A 91 -11.52 14.78 -5.52
N LYS A 92 -12.43 14.46 -6.46
CA LYS A 92 -13.67 15.25 -6.68
C LYS A 92 -14.53 15.29 -5.41
N PHE A 93 -14.74 14.14 -4.78
CA PHE A 93 -15.47 14.03 -3.51
C PHE A 93 -14.82 14.86 -2.40
N CYS A 94 -13.51 14.72 -2.19
CA CYS A 94 -12.78 15.48 -1.18
C CYS A 94 -12.88 16.99 -1.43
N ARG A 95 -12.74 17.43 -2.68
CA ARG A 95 -12.86 18.84 -3.05
C ARG A 95 -14.25 19.39 -2.78
N ALA A 96 -15.31 18.65 -3.11
CA ALA A 96 -16.70 19.07 -2.88
C ALA A 96 -17.03 19.16 -1.38
N ARG A 97 -16.40 18.33 -0.53
CA ARG A 97 -16.65 18.25 0.91
C ARG A 97 -15.65 19.01 1.77
N GLY A 98 -14.57 19.56 1.19
CA GLY A 98 -13.46 20.18 1.92
C GLY A 98 -12.67 19.18 2.76
N ALA A 99 -12.81 17.86 2.51
CA ALA A 99 -12.16 16.80 3.26
C ALA A 99 -10.68 16.70 2.91
N LYS A 100 -9.81 16.43 3.89
CA LYS A 100 -8.39 16.18 3.64
C LYS A 100 -8.18 14.80 3.03
N LEU A 101 -7.41 14.72 1.96
CA LEU A 101 -7.03 13.45 1.33
C LEU A 101 -5.64 13.00 1.78
N ILE A 102 -5.58 11.84 2.43
CA ILE A 102 -4.33 11.18 2.82
C ILE A 102 -4.16 9.95 1.91
N TYR A 103 -3.28 10.08 0.91
CA TYR A 103 -3.07 9.06 -0.12
C TYR A 103 -1.83 8.22 0.16
N THR A 104 -2.01 6.91 0.22
CA THR A 104 -0.91 5.97 0.34
C THR A 104 -0.45 5.51 -1.05
N SER A 105 0.66 6.09 -1.51
CA SER A 105 1.36 5.73 -2.73
C SER A 105 2.31 4.55 -2.49
N SER A 106 3.51 4.57 -3.04
CA SER A 106 4.57 3.55 -2.86
C SER A 106 5.93 4.10 -3.28
N PHE A 107 7.01 3.58 -2.70
CA PHE A 107 8.38 3.80 -3.20
C PHE A 107 8.52 3.47 -4.69
N MET A 108 7.76 2.53 -5.20
CA MET A 108 7.83 2.14 -6.62
C MET A 108 7.43 3.26 -7.59
N ALA A 109 6.71 4.28 -7.12
CA ALA A 109 6.42 5.48 -7.92
C ALA A 109 7.68 6.30 -8.24
N ILE A 110 8.75 6.19 -7.45
CA ILE A 110 10.01 6.92 -7.66
C ILE A 110 10.67 6.50 -8.99
N SER A 111 10.80 5.20 -9.22
CA SER A 111 11.42 4.67 -10.43
C SER A 111 10.41 4.45 -11.57
N ALA A 112 9.15 4.21 -11.24
CA ALA A 112 8.05 3.91 -12.17
C ALA A 112 8.40 2.84 -13.24
N LYS A 113 9.24 1.86 -12.89
CA LYS A 113 9.72 0.81 -13.80
C LYS A 113 8.70 -0.31 -14.02
N THR A 114 7.83 -0.54 -13.03
CA THR A 114 6.77 -1.56 -13.08
C THR A 114 5.42 -0.92 -13.45
N ILE A 115 4.43 -1.72 -13.88
CA ILE A 115 3.06 -1.24 -14.11
C ILE A 115 2.50 -0.64 -12.81
N TYR A 116 2.72 -1.31 -11.68
CA TYR A 116 2.33 -0.83 -10.35
C TYR A 116 2.94 0.55 -10.05
N GLY A 117 4.25 0.70 -10.22
CA GLY A 117 4.94 1.98 -9.99
C GLY A 117 4.45 3.11 -10.89
N LYS A 118 4.22 2.83 -12.18
CA LYS A 118 3.64 3.79 -13.13
C LYS A 118 2.25 4.23 -12.70
N THR A 119 1.37 3.27 -12.37
CA THR A 119 0.02 3.58 -11.90
C THR A 119 0.04 4.42 -10.63
N LYS A 120 0.94 4.11 -9.68
CA LYS A 120 1.09 4.92 -8.45
C LYS A 120 1.55 6.33 -8.77
N LEU A 121 2.52 6.51 -9.68
CA LEU A 121 2.99 7.83 -10.10
C LEU A 121 1.87 8.64 -10.79
N GLU A 122 1.10 8.05 -11.69
CA GLU A 122 -0.05 8.70 -12.33
C GLU A 122 -1.11 9.11 -11.28
N CYS A 123 -1.37 8.27 -10.31
CA CYS A 123 -2.24 8.59 -9.17
C CYS A 123 -1.73 9.78 -8.35
N GLU A 124 -0.43 9.88 -8.11
CA GLU A 124 0.16 11.02 -7.40
C GLU A 124 -0.08 12.35 -8.12
N GLU A 125 0.00 12.37 -9.45
CA GLU A 125 -0.28 13.58 -10.23
C GLU A 125 -1.74 14.05 -10.05
N ILE A 126 -2.69 13.11 -9.92
CA ILE A 126 -4.08 13.42 -9.63
C ILE A 126 -4.21 14.02 -8.22
N VAL A 127 -3.57 13.41 -7.22
CA VAL A 127 -3.60 13.89 -5.82
C VAL A 127 -3.00 15.28 -5.70
N LYS A 128 -1.88 15.57 -6.38
CA LYS A 128 -1.24 16.91 -6.42
C LYS A 128 -2.16 18.01 -6.91
N SER A 129 -3.18 17.68 -7.72
CA SER A 129 -4.17 18.64 -8.19
C SER A 129 -5.11 19.14 -7.07
N TYR A 130 -5.06 18.53 -5.89
CA TYR A 130 -5.88 18.88 -4.73
C TYR A 130 -5.01 19.40 -3.59
N GLU A 131 -5.21 20.67 -3.21
CA GLU A 131 -4.33 21.35 -2.24
C GLU A 131 -4.39 20.74 -0.83
N ASN A 132 -5.60 20.32 -0.38
CA ASN A 132 -5.79 19.71 0.92
C ASN A 132 -5.51 18.19 0.87
N SER A 133 -4.30 17.83 0.42
CA SER A 133 -3.89 16.43 0.28
C SER A 133 -2.46 16.19 0.77
N ILE A 134 -2.18 14.95 1.15
CA ILE A 134 -0.84 14.45 1.50
C ILE A 134 -0.59 13.16 0.73
N ILE A 135 0.61 13.01 0.19
CA ILE A 135 1.09 11.80 -0.47
C ILE A 135 2.15 11.14 0.40
N ILE A 136 1.92 9.89 0.79
CA ILE A 136 2.88 9.09 1.52
C ILE A 136 3.37 7.98 0.59
N ARG A 137 4.68 7.82 0.47
CA ARG A 137 5.34 6.71 -0.24
C ARG A 137 5.91 5.73 0.77
N PRO A 138 5.17 4.68 1.18
CA PRO A 138 5.75 3.64 2.00
C PRO A 138 6.78 2.81 1.21
N SER A 139 7.82 2.40 1.90
CA SER A 139 8.72 1.33 1.48
C SER A 139 8.06 -0.04 1.64
N VAL A 140 8.83 -1.12 1.77
CA VAL A 140 8.27 -2.45 2.05
C VAL A 140 7.70 -2.46 3.46
N VAL A 141 6.38 -2.58 3.55
CA VAL A 141 5.68 -2.59 4.85
C VAL A 141 5.82 -3.96 5.48
N ILE A 142 6.39 -4.01 6.66
CA ILE A 142 6.64 -5.22 7.42
C ILE A 142 5.81 -5.29 8.69
N ASP A 143 5.51 -6.52 9.08
CA ASP A 143 4.96 -6.90 10.38
C ASP A 143 5.39 -8.34 10.68
N SER A 144 5.45 -8.71 11.93
CA SER A 144 5.82 -10.07 12.38
C SER A 144 4.91 -11.16 11.77
N GLU A 145 3.62 -10.85 11.55
CA GLU A 145 2.61 -11.82 11.13
C GLU A 145 2.00 -11.55 9.74
N GLY A 146 2.18 -10.35 9.20
CA GLY A 146 1.50 -9.89 7.99
C GLY A 146 2.40 -9.40 6.87
N GLY A 147 1.79 -8.96 5.76
CA GLY A 147 2.47 -8.38 4.61
C GLY A 147 3.35 -9.36 3.84
N VAL A 148 4.27 -8.80 3.06
CA VAL A 148 5.25 -9.59 2.27
C VAL A 148 6.15 -10.40 3.21
N PHE A 149 6.56 -9.81 4.34
CA PHE A 149 7.42 -10.46 5.34
C PHE A 149 6.74 -11.61 6.05
N GLY A 150 5.49 -11.48 6.44
CA GLY A 150 4.74 -12.59 7.02
C GLY A 150 4.64 -13.79 6.06
N THR A 151 4.54 -13.51 4.74
CA THR A 151 4.57 -14.56 3.71
C THR A 151 5.97 -15.16 3.56
N LEU A 152 7.02 -14.34 3.52
CA LEU A 152 8.40 -14.81 3.48
C LEU A 152 8.74 -15.62 4.74
N ASN A 153 8.38 -15.18 5.93
CA ASN A 153 8.58 -15.90 7.18
C ASN A 153 7.89 -17.26 7.19
N LYS A 154 6.68 -17.37 6.64
CA LYS A 154 5.99 -18.66 6.47
C LYS A 154 6.75 -19.57 5.51
N LEU A 155 7.22 -19.05 4.38
CA LEU A 155 8.07 -19.81 3.45
C LEU A 155 9.39 -20.23 4.10
N PHE A 156 10.03 -19.31 4.85
CA PHE A 156 11.24 -19.61 5.63
C PHE A 156 11.01 -20.74 6.65
N LYS A 157 9.86 -20.74 7.31
CA LYS A 157 9.55 -21.74 8.35
C LYS A 157 9.48 -23.16 7.78
N TYR A 158 8.94 -23.32 6.57
CA TYR A 158 8.65 -24.62 5.96
C TYR A 158 9.65 -25.04 4.88
N SER A 159 10.49 -24.14 4.35
CA SER A 159 11.53 -24.49 3.38
C SER A 159 12.88 -24.73 4.04
N PRO A 160 13.56 -25.84 3.75
CA PRO A 160 14.92 -26.09 4.25
C PRO A 160 15.96 -25.18 3.57
N ILE A 161 15.67 -24.68 2.36
CA ILE A 161 16.57 -23.83 1.55
C ILE A 161 15.78 -22.64 1.06
N PHE A 162 16.38 -21.44 1.10
CA PHE A 162 15.72 -20.24 0.63
C PHE A 162 16.22 -19.79 -0.75
N PRO A 163 15.33 -19.62 -1.75
CA PRO A 163 15.71 -19.15 -3.06
C PRO A 163 15.91 -17.63 -3.06
N ILE A 164 17.12 -17.20 -3.43
CA ILE A 164 17.46 -15.79 -3.63
C ILE A 164 17.31 -15.45 -5.11
N PRO A 165 16.49 -14.45 -5.50
CA PRO A 165 16.42 -13.98 -6.88
C PRO A 165 17.73 -13.31 -7.31
N GLY A 166 18.39 -13.84 -8.34
CA GLY A 166 19.65 -13.29 -8.86
C GLY A 166 20.76 -13.27 -7.82
N THR A 167 21.43 -12.12 -7.66
CA THR A 167 22.55 -11.96 -6.70
C THR A 167 22.07 -11.67 -5.27
N GLY A 168 20.87 -11.13 -5.11
CA GLY A 168 20.36 -10.68 -3.81
C GLY A 168 20.95 -9.36 -3.31
N ASP A 169 21.77 -8.66 -4.12
CA ASP A 169 22.44 -7.40 -3.73
C ASP A 169 21.59 -6.14 -3.95
N TYR A 170 20.31 -6.30 -4.25
CA TYR A 170 19.40 -5.17 -4.45
C TYR A 170 19.03 -4.52 -3.11
N PRO A 171 18.92 -3.17 -3.09
CA PRO A 171 18.63 -2.43 -1.88
C PRO A 171 17.18 -2.63 -1.46
N MET A 172 16.95 -2.73 -0.16
CA MET A 172 15.64 -2.83 0.46
C MET A 172 15.47 -1.78 1.54
N TYR A 173 14.33 -1.12 1.55
CA TYR A 173 13.90 -0.21 2.61
C TYR A 173 12.67 -0.80 3.27
N PHE A 174 12.56 -0.64 4.58
CA PHE A 174 11.48 -1.21 5.37
C PHE A 174 10.82 -0.17 6.24
N VAL A 175 9.52 -0.37 6.47
CA VAL A 175 8.76 0.37 7.46
C VAL A 175 7.87 -0.59 8.24
N ASP A 176 7.92 -0.49 9.56
CA ASP A 176 7.00 -1.22 10.44
C ASP A 176 5.58 -0.69 10.22
N VAL A 177 4.61 -1.60 10.08
CA VAL A 177 3.23 -1.23 9.79
C VAL A 177 2.60 -0.35 10.88
N HIS A 178 2.96 -0.56 12.13
CA HIS A 178 2.42 0.23 13.25
C HIS A 178 3.00 1.64 13.27
N ASN A 179 4.29 1.80 12.90
CA ASN A 179 4.91 3.11 12.73
C ASN A 179 4.28 3.85 11.56
N LEU A 180 4.12 3.17 10.42
CA LEU A 180 3.44 3.72 9.25
C LEU A 180 2.01 4.17 9.58
N VAL A 181 1.23 3.35 10.27
CA VAL A 181 -0.15 3.69 10.64
C VAL A 181 -0.20 4.87 11.61
N LYS A 182 0.71 4.94 12.60
CA LYS A 182 0.81 6.13 13.49
C LYS A 182 1.07 7.39 12.67
N PHE A 183 1.96 7.31 11.67
CA PHE A 183 2.26 8.44 10.82
C PHE A 183 1.08 8.81 9.89
N ILE A 184 0.39 7.84 9.29
CA ILE A 184 -0.83 8.05 8.50
C ILE A 184 -1.87 8.83 9.32
N ILE A 185 -2.07 8.48 10.59
CA ILE A 185 -2.98 9.20 11.49
C ILE A 185 -2.48 10.62 11.76
N LYS A 186 -1.19 10.80 12.00
CA LYS A 186 -0.57 12.12 12.21
C LYS A 186 -0.76 13.05 11.02
N CYS A 187 -0.84 12.52 9.79
CA CYS A 187 -1.09 13.30 8.59
C CYS A 187 -2.42 14.08 8.59
N LYS A 188 -3.35 13.76 9.51
CA LYS A 188 -4.57 14.58 9.71
C LYS A 188 -4.24 16.04 10.06
N THR A 189 -3.13 16.28 10.75
CA THR A 189 -2.72 17.60 11.25
C THR A 189 -1.53 18.21 10.51
N ILE A 190 -0.86 17.44 9.64
CA ILE A 190 0.28 17.92 8.86
C ILE A 190 -0.25 18.70 7.66
N ASP A 191 0.21 19.94 7.49
CA ASP A 191 -0.03 20.74 6.30
C ASP A 191 1.25 20.78 5.46
N SER A 192 1.40 19.82 4.58
CA SER A 192 2.54 19.70 3.68
C SER A 192 2.09 19.28 2.29
N LYS A 193 2.63 19.95 1.28
CA LYS A 193 2.43 19.61 -0.14
C LYS A 193 3.54 18.65 -0.64
N GLU A 194 4.50 18.31 0.21
CA GLU A 194 5.61 17.45 -0.13
C GLU A 194 5.18 15.99 -0.15
N ILE A 195 5.83 15.21 -1.00
CA ILE A 195 5.72 13.75 -0.96
C ILE A 195 6.59 13.26 0.18
N ILE A 196 6.00 12.54 1.11
CA ILE A 196 6.68 12.04 2.31
C ILE A 196 7.01 10.57 2.11
N HIS A 197 8.28 10.24 2.22
CA HIS A 197 8.74 8.85 2.19
C HIS A 197 8.54 8.23 3.58
N ALA A 198 8.19 6.96 3.63
CA ALA A 198 8.03 6.25 4.89
C ALA A 198 8.88 4.98 4.90
N TYR A 199 10.01 5.06 5.60
CA TYR A 199 10.91 3.95 5.89
C TYR A 199 11.56 4.14 7.27
N ASP A 200 11.66 3.06 8.04
CA ASP A 200 12.35 3.05 9.34
C ASP A 200 13.84 2.82 9.13
N ASP A 201 14.18 1.90 8.23
CA ASP A 201 15.53 1.42 8.02
C ASP A 201 15.82 1.16 6.53
N GLY A 202 17.10 1.20 6.17
CA GLY A 202 17.60 0.87 4.84
C GLY A 202 18.50 1.95 4.25
N PRO A 203 19.12 1.66 3.07
CA PRO A 203 18.98 0.40 2.35
C PRO A 203 19.81 -0.72 2.97
N ILE A 204 19.20 -1.87 3.18
CA ILE A 204 19.90 -3.13 3.47
C ILE A 204 19.82 -4.05 2.25
N LYS A 205 20.80 -4.92 2.07
CA LYS A 205 20.74 -5.90 0.98
C LYS A 205 19.72 -7.00 1.29
N PHE A 206 19.07 -7.50 0.26
CA PHE A 206 18.14 -8.63 0.44
C PHE A 206 18.81 -9.85 1.07
N THR A 207 20.09 -10.09 0.75
CA THR A 207 20.90 -11.17 1.37
C THR A 207 21.11 -10.94 2.86
N GLU A 208 21.38 -9.71 3.30
CA GLU A 208 21.58 -9.37 4.72
C GLU A 208 20.32 -9.65 5.54
N LEU A 209 19.14 -9.42 4.93
CA LEU A 209 17.87 -9.75 5.55
C LEU A 209 17.72 -11.26 5.80
N LEU A 210 18.33 -12.10 4.96
CA LEU A 210 18.26 -13.56 5.04
C LEU A 210 19.27 -14.13 6.04
N ASP A 211 20.40 -13.49 6.24
CA ASP A 211 21.43 -13.90 7.20
C ASP A 211 20.90 -13.90 8.65
N ILE A 212 19.90 -13.07 8.94
CA ILE A 212 19.22 -13.03 10.24
C ILE A 212 18.59 -14.40 10.61
N ASN A 213 18.29 -15.25 9.62
CA ASN A 213 17.60 -16.52 9.84
C ASN A 213 18.48 -17.77 9.75
N ASN A 214 19.79 -17.64 9.50
CA ASN A 214 20.79 -18.75 9.44
C ASN A 214 20.37 -19.95 8.56
N LYS A 215 19.63 -19.72 7.46
CA LYS A 215 19.19 -20.79 6.56
C LYS A 215 20.06 -20.89 5.32
N PRO A 216 20.29 -22.12 4.82
CA PRO A 216 20.94 -22.29 3.54
C PRO A 216 20.20 -21.56 2.43
N THR A 217 20.92 -20.82 1.62
CA THR A 217 20.36 -20.06 0.50
C THR A 217 20.83 -20.64 -0.83
N ILE A 218 20.01 -20.52 -1.87
CA ILE A 218 20.36 -20.85 -3.24
C ILE A 218 20.02 -19.69 -4.17
N HIS A 219 21.01 -19.22 -4.93
CA HIS A 219 20.80 -18.18 -5.93
C HIS A 219 20.13 -18.75 -7.18
N LEU A 220 18.97 -18.26 -7.53
CA LEU A 220 18.23 -18.69 -8.72
C LEU A 220 18.23 -17.60 -9.78
N PRO A 221 18.54 -17.95 -11.05
CA PRO A 221 18.41 -17.04 -12.16
C PRO A 221 16.99 -16.45 -12.23
N ILE A 222 16.90 -15.14 -12.39
CA ILE A 222 15.61 -14.40 -12.42
C ILE A 222 14.64 -14.99 -13.45
N ASN A 223 15.17 -15.36 -14.64
CA ASN A 223 14.36 -15.95 -15.71
C ASN A 223 13.79 -17.31 -15.32
N LEU A 224 14.51 -18.11 -14.52
CA LEU A 224 14.01 -19.39 -14.00
C LEU A 224 12.91 -19.17 -12.98
N LEU A 225 13.11 -18.21 -12.06
CA LEU A 225 12.07 -17.85 -11.07
C LEU A 225 10.80 -17.34 -11.75
N LYS A 226 10.91 -16.48 -12.77
CA LYS A 226 9.75 -16.02 -13.55
C LYS A 226 9.00 -17.19 -14.20
N LYS A 227 9.72 -18.18 -14.75
CA LYS A 227 9.09 -19.40 -15.30
C LYS A 227 8.37 -20.23 -14.23
N ILE A 228 8.98 -20.37 -13.03
CA ILE A 228 8.36 -21.09 -11.90
C ILE A 228 7.09 -20.37 -11.45
N LEU A 229 7.10 -19.04 -11.37
CA LEU A 229 5.93 -18.24 -11.00
C LEU A 229 4.79 -18.27 -12.02
N LEU A 230 5.09 -18.61 -13.29
CA LEU A 230 4.09 -18.84 -14.33
C LEU A 230 3.40 -20.22 -14.22
N LEU A 231 3.91 -21.13 -13.40
CA LEU A 231 3.39 -22.50 -13.21
C LEU A 231 2.59 -22.64 -11.90
N PRO A 232 1.55 -21.84 -11.63
CA PRO A 232 0.85 -21.82 -10.34
C PRO A 232 0.16 -23.14 -9.99
N LYS A 233 -0.09 -24.02 -10.99
CA LYS A 233 -0.74 -25.32 -10.78
C LYS A 233 0.16 -26.35 -10.10
N LEU A 234 1.49 -26.19 -10.14
CA LEU A 234 2.44 -27.19 -9.60
C LEU A 234 2.68 -27.02 -8.11
N LEU A 235 2.50 -25.83 -7.58
CA LEU A 235 2.92 -25.47 -6.22
C LEU A 235 1.72 -25.20 -5.30
N ARG A 236 0.65 -25.80 -5.22
CA ARG A 236 -0.47 -25.70 -4.23
C ARG A 236 -0.33 -24.60 -3.12
N ILE A 237 0.58 -23.65 -3.31
CA ILE A 237 0.87 -22.51 -2.45
C ILE A 237 0.08 -21.33 -2.99
N ASN A 238 -0.62 -20.60 -2.11
CA ASN A 238 -1.34 -19.40 -2.49
C ASN A 238 -0.33 -18.27 -2.80
N LEU A 239 0.17 -18.25 -4.05
CA LEU A 239 1.22 -17.35 -4.53
C LEU A 239 0.72 -15.92 -4.83
N LYS A 240 -0.43 -15.49 -4.28
CA LYS A 240 -0.93 -14.13 -4.54
C LYS A 240 0.06 -13.03 -4.18
N SER A 241 0.93 -13.28 -3.20
CA SER A 241 2.00 -12.36 -2.79
C SER A 241 3.33 -12.55 -3.53
N LEU A 242 3.49 -13.66 -4.28
CA LEU A 242 4.67 -13.99 -5.09
C LEU A 242 4.28 -13.96 -6.57
N SER A 243 3.93 -12.78 -7.07
CA SER A 243 3.66 -12.55 -8.49
C SER A 243 4.94 -12.13 -9.22
N ILE A 244 4.92 -12.19 -10.56
CA ILE A 244 6.00 -11.65 -11.39
C ILE A 244 6.16 -10.15 -11.12
N ASP A 245 5.06 -9.40 -11.00
CA ASP A 245 5.09 -7.97 -10.66
C ASP A 245 5.71 -7.74 -9.27
N GLY A 246 5.44 -8.62 -8.30
CA GLY A 246 6.07 -8.57 -6.97
C GLY A 246 7.58 -8.81 -7.05
N LEU A 247 8.02 -9.78 -7.86
CA LEU A 247 9.44 -10.02 -8.11
C LEU A 247 10.10 -8.83 -8.82
N ASP A 248 9.47 -8.29 -9.86
CA ASP A 248 9.99 -7.12 -10.58
C ASP A 248 10.02 -5.87 -9.66
N THR A 249 9.05 -5.72 -8.78
CA THR A 249 9.04 -4.69 -7.74
C THR A 249 10.25 -4.83 -6.81
N LEU A 250 10.51 -6.02 -6.31
CA LEU A 250 11.66 -6.31 -5.46
C LEU A 250 12.99 -5.97 -6.15
N LEU A 251 13.15 -6.39 -7.41
CA LEU A 251 14.39 -6.23 -8.19
C LEU A 251 14.63 -4.79 -8.68
N THR A 252 13.62 -3.94 -8.65
CA THR A 252 13.68 -2.57 -9.18
C THR A 252 13.45 -1.52 -8.10
N MET A 253 13.62 -1.88 -6.83
CA MET A 253 13.53 -0.95 -5.71
C MET A 253 14.46 0.24 -5.97
N PRO A 254 13.95 1.47 -5.94
CA PRO A 254 14.78 2.65 -6.14
C PRO A 254 15.71 2.88 -4.94
N VAL A 255 16.88 3.41 -5.22
CA VAL A 255 17.71 4.03 -4.19
C VAL A 255 17.27 5.49 -4.08
N ILE A 256 17.02 5.95 -2.87
CA ILE A 256 16.66 7.35 -2.60
C ILE A 256 17.89 8.15 -2.18
N ASP A 257 17.96 9.39 -2.70
CA ASP A 257 18.92 10.38 -2.24
C ASP A 257 18.45 11.00 -0.92
N TYR A 258 19.38 11.42 -0.07
CA TYR A 258 19.13 11.97 1.27
C TYR A 258 18.34 13.30 1.29
N GLU A 259 18.07 13.91 0.13
CA GLU A 259 17.30 15.15 0.04
C GLU A 259 15.78 14.97 0.20
N HIS A 260 15.29 13.73 0.30
CA HIS A 260 13.85 13.46 0.41
C HIS A 260 13.39 13.45 1.86
N LYS A 261 12.27 14.11 2.13
CA LYS A 261 11.63 14.10 3.45
C LYS A 261 11.19 12.70 3.83
N ASN A 262 11.62 12.24 4.99
CA ASN A 262 11.14 11.01 5.59
C ASN A 262 10.06 11.31 6.63
N TYR A 263 9.22 10.33 6.92
CA TYR A 263 8.15 10.47 7.91
C TYR A 263 8.67 10.76 9.33
N THR A 264 9.91 10.42 9.62
CA THR A 264 10.60 10.73 10.88
C THR A 264 10.92 12.21 11.06
N ASP A 265 10.87 13.01 9.98
CA ASP A 265 11.13 14.45 9.99
C ASP A 265 9.91 15.26 10.49
N TYR A 266 8.80 14.61 10.68
CA TYR A 266 7.54 15.17 11.13
C TYR A 266 7.17 14.62 12.51
#